data_8f70903922fd290786e3801dabb74b1e
#
_entry.id   8f70903922fd290786e3801dabb74b1e
#
_cell.length_a   1.000
_cell.length_b   1.000
_cell.length_c   1.000
_cell.angle_alpha   90.00
_cell.angle_beta   90.00
_cell.angle_gamma   90.00
#
_symmetry.space_group_name_H-M   'P 1'
#
loop_
_entity.id
_entity.type
_entity.pdbx_description
1 polymer ?
#
loop_
_entity_poly.entity_id
_entity_poly.type
_entity_poly.pdbx_seq_one_letter_code
_entity_poly.pdbx_strand_id
1 'polypeptide(L)'
;MKKSSVKKSTLSVCYLLVMAFMLAACSTNNGANKNSEAAEGSGETAKTKIAYWTIDRHDMDYMQQQVDTYNATNTDNIEVEMKVMADNYNQAVEVAFASNQAPDIFRSGDFQTYVNKGYYAQLDTLLSDEFLAKFDGLLVDDIYTKDGHVYTLPNTGQFWRLLYNVDLFEKAGYTEPPKTLDEMVAIAKKISEMGKSEGVYGFASNFKSGSGFTRPGFASGSLGSESSHEGFNFQTGQFDFGMFSDITEALRQIKIDGSMIPGAESLDIDPLRAQFAQGKIGMYVNHSSEPAVYTSQFPTTIRWASTLVPTKDGQINGVTWVNAGGYIGISTKSTKQEAAVKFLEYLYTVELRSEYQEKGLGLSVLPYVNEVAGKPELAGIEGFLPTEYDGIYPATPISITETKLEGKKFTDVFIEYILTGNQELGTAIEDLNARYGKALEAARKEGLTNVQANPSFSAKSLQGSLGE
;
A
#
# COMPACT_ATOMS: atom_id res chain seq x y z
N MET A 1 24.44 -56.86 6.04
CA MET A 1 24.61 -57.63 4.78
C MET A 1 23.39 -57.24 3.90
N LYS A 2 23.48 -56.56 2.87
CA LYS A 2 24.05 -56.58 1.56
C LYS A 2 24.14 -55.19 0.99
N LYS A 3 25.31 -54.81 0.48
CA LYS A 3 25.59 -53.69 -0.42
C LYS A 3 25.07 -54.02 -1.82
N SER A 4 24.64 -52.98 -2.56
CA SER A 4 24.85 -52.87 -4.00
C SER A 4 24.72 -51.37 -4.33
N SER A 5 25.74 -50.65 -4.56
CA SER A 5 26.70 -50.52 -5.66
C SER A 5 26.03 -50.06 -6.98
N VAL A 6 26.25 -48.75 -7.26
CA VAL A 6 26.91 -48.19 -8.42
C VAL A 6 26.17 -48.19 -9.77
N LYS A 7 25.99 -46.99 -10.36
CA LYS A 7 26.65 -46.71 -11.62
C LYS A 7 26.70 -45.19 -11.89
N LYS A 8 27.91 -44.68 -11.97
CA LYS A 8 28.32 -43.48 -12.74
C LYS A 8 28.38 -43.85 -14.19
N SER A 9 27.89 -43.03 -15.07
CA SER A 9 28.35 -42.85 -16.46
C SER A 9 27.43 -41.74 -17.03
N THR A 10 27.79 -40.78 -17.72
CA THR A 10 28.96 -40.29 -18.41
C THR A 10 28.70 -38.85 -18.78
N LEU A 11 29.60 -38.00 -18.38
CA LEU A 11 29.79 -36.65 -18.91
C LEU A 11 30.27 -36.75 -20.34
N SER A 12 30.05 -35.68 -21.07
CA SER A 12 30.72 -35.23 -22.29
C SER A 12 29.90 -35.26 -23.57
N VAL A 13 30.15 -34.17 -24.27
CA VAL A 13 29.84 -33.84 -25.67
C VAL A 13 28.59 -32.98 -25.85
N CYS A 14 28.80 -31.66 -25.75
CA CYS A 14 28.29 -30.60 -26.65
C CYS A 14 28.92 -29.24 -26.28
N TYR A 15 30.25 -29.17 -26.43
CA TYR A 15 30.97 -27.93 -26.65
C TYR A 15 31.55 -28.07 -28.06
N LEU A 16 31.12 -27.24 -28.99
CA LEU A 16 31.66 -26.94 -30.32
C LEU A 16 30.51 -26.74 -31.33
N LEU A 17 30.06 -25.50 -31.45
CA LEU A 17 29.47 -24.96 -32.69
C LEU A 17 28.93 -23.53 -32.43
N VAL A 18 29.83 -22.58 -32.14
CA VAL A 18 29.63 -21.15 -32.40
C VAL A 18 30.99 -20.51 -32.60
N MET A 19 31.54 -20.67 -33.80
CA MET A 19 32.60 -19.81 -34.35
C MET A 19 32.65 -20.03 -35.86
N ALA A 20 31.88 -19.24 -36.59
CA ALA A 20 32.17 -18.94 -38.02
C ALA A 20 31.05 -18.01 -38.53
N PHE A 21 31.24 -16.72 -38.44
CA PHE A 21 30.72 -15.71 -39.39
C PHE A 21 31.32 -14.36 -39.02
N MET A 22 32.58 -14.20 -39.33
CA MET A 22 33.21 -12.90 -39.59
C MET A 22 34.04 -13.05 -40.85
N LEU A 23 34.03 -12.00 -41.67
CA LEU A 23 34.82 -11.74 -42.88
C LEU A 23 34.09 -11.98 -44.19
N ALA A 24 33.47 -10.89 -44.68
CA ALA A 24 33.57 -10.50 -46.09
C ALA A 24 32.88 -9.14 -46.32
N ALA A 25 33.63 -8.07 -46.33
CA ALA A 25 33.26 -6.85 -47.07
C ALA A 25 34.50 -5.95 -47.23
N CYS A 26 35.22 -6.13 -48.29
CA CYS A 26 36.00 -5.09 -48.91
C CYS A 26 36.08 -5.43 -50.40
N SER A 27 35.40 -4.68 -51.22
CA SER A 27 35.84 -4.47 -52.62
C SER A 27 35.26 -3.17 -53.14
N THR A 28 36.14 -2.26 -53.43
CA THR A 28 35.98 -1.02 -54.17
C THR A 28 35.49 -1.28 -55.57
N ASN A 29 34.62 -0.43 -56.16
CA ASN A 29 34.94 0.22 -57.41
C ASN A 29 34.09 1.46 -57.73
N ASN A 30 34.74 2.42 -58.36
CA ASN A 30 34.28 3.69 -58.90
C ASN A 30 33.23 3.58 -60.00
N GLY A 31 32.34 4.59 -60.05
CA GLY A 31 31.56 4.88 -61.24
C GLY A 31 30.63 6.04 -61.07
N ALA A 32 31.05 7.21 -61.45
CA ALA A 32 30.22 8.43 -61.45
C ALA A 32 29.00 8.32 -62.35
N ASN A 33 27.84 8.75 -61.86
CA ASN A 33 26.99 9.63 -62.68
C ASN A 33 26.02 10.45 -61.79
N LYS A 34 25.93 11.73 -62.13
CA LYS A 34 25.05 12.73 -61.54
C LYS A 34 23.59 12.45 -61.90
N ASN A 35 22.68 12.53 -60.92
CA ASN A 35 21.48 13.38 -61.03
C ASN A 35 20.91 13.56 -59.63
N SER A 36 20.88 14.80 -59.21
CA SER A 36 20.23 15.29 -58.02
C SER A 36 18.73 15.32 -58.25
N GLU A 37 17.99 14.50 -57.53
CA GLU A 37 16.65 14.86 -57.07
C GLU A 37 16.67 14.80 -55.56
N ALA A 38 16.53 15.96 -54.95
CA ALA A 38 16.33 16.09 -53.51
C ALA A 38 14.96 15.48 -53.17
N ALA A 39 14.99 14.25 -52.66
CA ALA A 39 13.91 13.77 -51.85
C ALA A 39 14.02 14.53 -50.51
N GLU A 40 13.17 15.49 -50.31
CA GLU A 40 12.83 15.96 -48.96
C GLU A 40 12.35 14.74 -48.16
N GLY A 41 13.28 14.07 -47.51
CA GLY A 41 12.99 13.14 -46.46
C GLY A 41 12.37 13.97 -45.34
N SER A 42 11.07 13.79 -45.08
CA SER A 42 10.44 14.19 -43.84
C SER A 42 11.25 13.57 -42.72
N GLY A 43 12.16 14.36 -42.15
CA GLY A 43 12.92 13.97 -40.98
C GLY A 43 11.98 13.83 -39.82
N GLU A 44 11.44 12.63 -39.60
CA GLU A 44 10.78 12.26 -38.36
C GLU A 44 11.86 12.41 -37.29
N THR A 45 11.74 13.45 -36.47
CA THR A 45 12.66 13.67 -35.36
C THR A 45 12.57 12.46 -34.46
N ALA A 46 13.71 11.81 -34.17
CA ALA A 46 13.75 10.62 -33.34
C ALA A 46 13.06 10.90 -31.98
N LYS A 47 12.11 10.05 -31.60
CA LYS A 47 11.37 10.20 -30.34
C LYS A 47 12.27 10.11 -29.13
N THR A 48 12.02 10.93 -28.11
CA THR A 48 12.66 10.83 -26.80
C THR A 48 12.02 9.67 -26.04
N LYS A 49 12.72 8.54 -25.93
CA LYS A 49 12.22 7.38 -25.21
C LYS A 49 12.48 7.50 -23.73
N ILE A 50 11.45 7.29 -22.88
CA ILE A 50 11.56 7.23 -21.44
C ILE A 50 11.04 5.90 -20.90
N ALA A 51 11.67 5.39 -19.85
CA ALA A 51 11.30 4.14 -19.20
C ALA A 51 10.49 4.43 -17.92
N TYR A 52 9.30 3.88 -17.83
CA TYR A 52 8.45 3.91 -16.65
C TYR A 52 8.35 2.52 -16.02
N TRP A 53 8.79 2.36 -14.76
CA TRP A 53 8.73 1.10 -14.03
C TRP A 53 7.73 1.16 -12.88
N THR A 54 6.88 0.15 -12.77
CA THR A 54 5.89 0.01 -11.70
C THR A 54 5.83 -1.41 -11.15
N ILE A 55 5.38 -1.54 -9.90
CA ILE A 55 5.09 -2.82 -9.23
C ILE A 55 3.61 -3.22 -9.40
N ASP A 56 2.75 -2.28 -9.81
CA ASP A 56 1.31 -2.46 -9.83
C ASP A 56 0.88 -3.37 -10.96
N ARG A 57 0.22 -4.48 -10.62
CA ARG A 57 -0.33 -5.43 -11.60
C ARG A 57 -1.82 -5.28 -11.81
N HIS A 58 -2.52 -4.81 -10.77
CA HIS A 58 -3.97 -4.77 -10.77
C HIS A 58 -4.54 -3.78 -11.79
N ASP A 59 -3.76 -2.79 -12.17
CA ASP A 59 -4.09 -1.72 -13.09
C ASP A 59 -3.32 -1.78 -14.42
N MET A 60 -2.53 -2.83 -14.64
CA MET A 60 -1.58 -2.95 -15.75
C MET A 60 -2.23 -2.67 -17.13
N ASP A 61 -3.38 -3.27 -17.40
CA ASP A 61 -4.04 -3.11 -18.70
C ASP A 61 -4.52 -1.68 -18.93
N TYR A 62 -5.07 -1.05 -17.88
CA TYR A 62 -5.49 0.35 -17.93
C TYR A 62 -4.29 1.28 -18.11
N MET A 63 -3.24 1.10 -17.32
CA MET A 63 -2.05 1.95 -17.40
C MET A 63 -1.32 1.78 -18.73
N GLN A 64 -1.29 0.57 -19.32
CA GLN A 64 -0.75 0.37 -20.67
C GLN A 64 -1.57 1.15 -21.71
N GLN A 65 -2.92 1.11 -21.60
CA GLN A 65 -3.78 1.91 -22.48
C GLN A 65 -3.50 3.42 -22.34
N GLN A 66 -3.26 3.91 -21.13
CA GLN A 66 -2.89 5.31 -20.90
C GLN A 66 -1.53 5.67 -21.51
N VAL A 67 -0.55 4.78 -21.38
CA VAL A 67 0.76 4.95 -22.03
C VAL A 67 0.63 4.99 -23.55
N ASP A 68 -0.15 4.07 -24.13
CA ASP A 68 -0.40 4.04 -25.58
C ASP A 68 -1.11 5.31 -26.07
N THR A 69 -2.08 5.81 -25.29
CA THR A 69 -2.77 7.07 -25.54
C THR A 69 -1.79 8.25 -25.51
N TYR A 70 -0.97 8.35 -24.47
CA TYR A 70 0.06 9.38 -24.38
C TYR A 70 1.01 9.34 -25.56
N ASN A 71 1.54 8.16 -25.89
CA ASN A 71 2.46 7.97 -27.01
C ASN A 71 1.87 8.37 -28.37
N ALA A 72 0.56 8.23 -28.53
CA ALA A 72 -0.15 8.60 -29.75
C ALA A 72 -0.52 10.07 -29.82
N THR A 73 -0.74 10.74 -28.68
CA THR A 73 -1.35 12.07 -28.62
C THR A 73 -0.42 13.20 -28.19
N ASN A 74 0.72 12.89 -27.49
CA ASN A 74 1.65 13.93 -27.08
C ASN A 74 2.31 14.61 -28.30
N THR A 75 2.51 15.92 -28.19
CA THR A 75 3.13 16.75 -29.21
C THR A 75 4.63 16.98 -28.98
N ASP A 76 5.16 16.44 -27.90
CA ASP A 76 6.55 16.66 -27.46
C ASP A 76 7.53 15.62 -28.02
N ASN A 77 7.04 14.74 -28.91
CA ASN A 77 7.83 13.69 -29.51
C ASN A 77 8.45 12.72 -28.46
N ILE A 78 7.67 12.40 -27.43
CA ILE A 78 8.04 11.47 -26.34
C ILE A 78 7.43 10.09 -26.63
N GLU A 79 8.17 9.04 -26.32
CA GLU A 79 7.70 7.65 -26.32
C GLU A 79 7.99 7.02 -24.96
N VAL A 80 6.96 6.60 -24.25
CA VAL A 80 7.04 5.95 -22.94
C VAL A 80 7.01 4.44 -23.12
N GLU A 81 7.95 3.75 -22.51
CA GLU A 81 7.98 2.29 -22.40
C GLU A 81 7.67 1.90 -20.95
N MET A 82 6.48 1.35 -20.69
CA MET A 82 6.09 0.88 -19.35
C MET A 82 6.60 -0.53 -19.11
N LYS A 83 7.11 -0.78 -17.90
CA LYS A 83 7.49 -2.11 -17.44
C LYS A 83 6.89 -2.40 -16.07
N VAL A 84 6.05 -3.43 -15.99
CA VAL A 84 5.48 -3.94 -14.76
C VAL A 84 6.33 -5.09 -14.24
N MET A 85 6.79 -4.98 -12.99
CA MET A 85 7.61 -6.00 -12.33
C MET A 85 7.09 -6.21 -10.92
N ALA A 86 6.45 -7.34 -10.68
CA ALA A 86 5.85 -7.61 -9.39
C ALA A 86 6.79 -8.36 -8.43
N ASP A 87 7.55 -9.31 -8.94
CA ASP A 87 8.49 -10.09 -8.14
C ASP A 87 9.88 -9.46 -8.20
N ASN A 88 10.55 -9.36 -7.06
CA ASN A 88 11.90 -8.81 -6.95
C ASN A 88 12.07 -7.37 -7.46
N TYR A 89 11.00 -6.57 -7.49
CA TYR A 89 11.02 -5.20 -8.02
C TYR A 89 12.11 -4.35 -7.37
N ASN A 90 12.16 -4.30 -6.03
CA ASN A 90 13.16 -3.51 -5.32
C ASN A 90 14.59 -3.94 -5.68
N GLN A 91 14.84 -5.25 -5.80
CA GLN A 91 16.15 -5.75 -6.24
C GLN A 91 16.46 -5.36 -7.67
N ALA A 92 15.46 -5.38 -8.58
CA ALA A 92 15.66 -4.96 -9.96
C ALA A 92 16.00 -3.46 -10.06
N VAL A 93 15.35 -2.62 -9.27
CA VAL A 93 15.68 -1.18 -9.18
C VAL A 93 17.11 -0.99 -8.67
N GLU A 94 17.51 -1.67 -7.59
CA GLU A 94 18.85 -1.61 -7.04
C GLU A 94 19.93 -1.98 -8.08
N VAL A 95 19.72 -3.07 -8.81
CA VAL A 95 20.63 -3.52 -9.88
C VAL A 95 20.69 -2.50 -11.02
N ALA A 96 19.54 -1.93 -11.40
CA ALA A 96 19.46 -0.93 -12.46
C ALA A 96 20.22 0.35 -12.10
N PHE A 97 20.09 0.85 -10.87
CA PHE A 97 20.87 1.99 -10.40
C PHE A 97 22.37 1.70 -10.35
N ALA A 98 22.75 0.52 -9.87
CA ALA A 98 24.15 0.09 -9.78
C ALA A 98 24.81 -0.07 -11.18
N SER A 99 24.02 -0.49 -12.20
CA SER A 99 24.50 -0.68 -13.56
C SER A 99 24.33 0.54 -14.47
N ASN A 100 23.86 1.69 -13.95
CA ASN A 100 23.49 2.89 -14.72
C ASN A 100 22.42 2.61 -15.82
N GLN A 101 21.49 1.69 -15.53
CA GLN A 101 20.34 1.35 -16.37
C GLN A 101 19.02 1.64 -15.66
N ALA A 102 19.03 2.61 -14.74
CA ALA A 102 17.86 3.02 -13.98
C ALA A 102 16.76 3.54 -14.92
N PRO A 103 15.47 3.28 -14.61
CA PRO A 103 14.37 3.89 -15.33
C PRO A 103 14.35 5.40 -15.18
N ASP A 104 13.63 6.11 -16.05
CA ASP A 104 13.47 7.57 -15.96
C ASP A 104 12.43 7.93 -14.90
N ILE A 105 11.33 7.16 -14.81
CA ILE A 105 10.27 7.28 -13.81
C ILE A 105 10.07 5.91 -13.17
N PHE A 106 9.89 5.89 -11.85
CA PHE A 106 9.63 4.61 -11.18
C PHE A 106 8.85 4.81 -9.87
N ARG A 107 8.11 3.76 -9.50
CA ARG A 107 7.41 3.68 -8.23
C ARG A 107 8.30 2.99 -7.20
N SER A 108 8.25 3.45 -5.94
CA SER A 108 8.90 2.77 -4.82
C SER A 108 7.89 2.21 -3.83
N GLY A 109 8.27 1.13 -3.16
CA GLY A 109 7.61 0.67 -1.93
C GLY A 109 8.39 1.08 -0.65
N ASP A 110 9.54 1.76 -0.79
CA ASP A 110 10.41 2.14 0.32
C ASP A 110 11.01 3.53 0.05
N PHE A 111 10.24 4.56 0.37
CA PHE A 111 10.60 5.96 0.18
C PHE A 111 11.92 6.31 0.86
N GLN A 112 12.05 6.00 2.15
CA GLN A 112 13.21 6.39 2.97
C GLN A 112 14.52 5.80 2.42
N THR A 113 14.52 4.53 2.09
CA THR A 113 15.70 3.86 1.52
C THR A 113 16.12 4.51 0.20
N TYR A 114 15.18 4.82 -0.69
CA TYR A 114 15.50 5.33 -2.02
C TYR A 114 15.91 6.80 -2.02
N VAL A 115 15.30 7.61 -1.14
CA VAL A 115 15.76 8.99 -0.94
C VAL A 115 17.17 9.01 -0.34
N ASN A 116 17.44 8.22 0.70
CA ASN A 116 18.75 8.14 1.33
C ASN A 116 19.86 7.66 0.38
N LYS A 117 19.52 6.82 -0.62
CA LYS A 117 20.44 6.37 -1.67
C LYS A 117 20.57 7.38 -2.82
N GLY A 118 19.82 8.47 -2.80
CA GLY A 118 19.83 9.47 -3.86
C GLY A 118 19.26 8.95 -5.19
N TYR A 119 18.26 8.08 -5.13
CA TYR A 119 17.64 7.52 -6.36
C TYR A 119 16.60 8.46 -6.96
N TYR A 120 15.87 9.22 -6.13
CA TYR A 120 14.87 10.19 -6.57
C TYR A 120 15.43 11.59 -6.73
N ALA A 121 15.12 12.24 -7.84
CA ALA A 121 15.35 13.66 -8.06
C ALA A 121 14.40 14.49 -7.20
N GLN A 122 14.80 15.70 -6.84
CA GLN A 122 13.98 16.69 -6.13
C GLN A 122 12.93 17.24 -7.11
N LEU A 123 11.67 16.82 -6.94
CA LEU A 123 10.57 17.19 -7.84
C LEU A 123 10.22 18.68 -7.76
N ASP A 124 10.43 19.32 -6.62
CA ASP A 124 10.27 20.77 -6.43
C ASP A 124 11.26 21.62 -7.24
N THR A 125 12.32 21.02 -7.78
CA THR A 125 13.22 21.69 -8.73
C THR A 125 12.85 21.45 -10.21
N LEU A 126 11.93 20.51 -10.46
CA LEU A 126 11.54 20.06 -11.81
C LEU A 126 10.12 20.43 -12.18
N LEU A 127 9.20 20.43 -11.21
CA LEU A 127 7.78 20.73 -11.37
C LEU A 127 7.50 22.20 -11.04
N SER A 128 6.46 22.77 -11.61
CA SER A 128 6.03 24.12 -11.28
C SER A 128 5.34 24.18 -9.92
N ASP A 129 5.40 25.34 -9.26
CA ASP A 129 4.68 25.61 -8.01
C ASP A 129 3.18 25.41 -8.18
N GLU A 130 2.60 25.78 -9.36
CA GLU A 130 1.20 25.56 -9.67
C GLU A 130 0.83 24.08 -9.71
N PHE A 131 1.71 23.25 -10.26
CA PHE A 131 1.46 21.81 -10.28
C PHE A 131 1.57 21.21 -8.88
N LEU A 132 2.56 21.60 -8.10
CA LEU A 132 2.78 21.13 -6.72
C LEU A 132 1.66 21.56 -5.77
N ALA A 133 1.04 22.71 -5.99
CA ALA A 133 -0.10 23.19 -5.20
C ALA A 133 -1.30 22.25 -5.23
N LYS A 134 -1.43 21.38 -6.25
CA LYS A 134 -2.45 20.32 -6.28
C LYS A 134 -2.32 19.29 -5.15
N PHE A 135 -1.18 19.25 -4.50
CA PHE A 135 -0.85 18.31 -3.44
C PHE A 135 -0.75 18.98 -2.07
N ASP A 136 -1.22 20.22 -1.94
CA ASP A 136 -1.20 20.94 -0.67
C ASP A 136 -1.90 20.13 0.43
N GLY A 137 -1.25 20.00 1.60
CA GLY A 137 -1.72 19.19 2.71
C GLY A 137 -1.45 17.68 2.59
N LEU A 138 -1.03 17.18 1.42
CA LEU A 138 -0.75 15.75 1.19
C LEU A 138 0.74 15.40 1.22
N LEU A 139 1.62 16.39 1.01
CA LEU A 139 3.07 16.17 0.96
C LEU A 139 3.65 16.06 2.37
N VAL A 140 3.36 14.92 3.00
CA VAL A 140 3.77 14.61 4.37
C VAL A 140 5.26 14.29 4.43
N ASP A 141 5.93 14.84 5.45
CA ASP A 141 7.36 14.66 5.67
C ASP A 141 7.70 13.19 5.97
N ASP A 142 8.85 12.74 5.51
CA ASP A 142 9.32 11.35 5.57
C ASP A 142 8.42 10.30 4.84
N ILE A 143 7.38 10.76 4.11
CA ILE A 143 6.55 9.94 3.23
C ILE A 143 6.70 10.36 1.77
N TYR A 144 6.63 11.66 1.49
CA TYR A 144 6.78 12.23 0.13
C TYR A 144 7.88 13.28 0.06
N THR A 145 8.15 13.92 1.19
CA THR A 145 9.17 14.96 1.33
C THR A 145 10.25 14.54 2.31
N LYS A 146 11.43 15.17 2.18
CA LYS A 146 12.52 15.04 3.14
C LYS A 146 13.41 16.28 3.05
N ASP A 147 13.80 16.79 4.23
CA ASP A 147 14.66 17.96 4.34
C ASP A 147 14.14 19.19 3.56
N GLY A 148 12.81 19.32 3.46
CA GLY A 148 12.13 20.40 2.75
C GLY A 148 12.01 20.23 1.23
N HIS A 149 12.40 19.08 0.67
CA HIS A 149 12.29 18.77 -0.75
C HIS A 149 11.25 17.68 -1.03
N VAL A 150 10.55 17.79 -2.16
CA VAL A 150 9.61 16.82 -2.66
C VAL A 150 10.31 15.79 -3.55
N TYR A 151 10.11 14.50 -3.29
CA TYR A 151 10.74 13.42 -4.06
C TYR A 151 9.75 12.53 -4.80
N THR A 152 8.56 12.36 -4.22
CA THR A 152 7.49 11.53 -4.80
C THR A 152 6.14 12.18 -4.58
N LEU A 153 5.13 11.73 -5.34
CA LEU A 153 3.78 12.27 -5.27
C LEU A 153 2.77 11.16 -4.91
N PRO A 154 1.78 11.46 -4.05
CA PRO A 154 0.68 10.54 -3.76
C PRO A 154 -0.29 10.44 -4.94
N ASN A 155 -1.05 9.33 -5.03
CA ASN A 155 -2.14 9.21 -6.00
C ASN A 155 -3.38 8.53 -5.43
N THR A 156 -3.23 7.33 -4.85
CA THR A 156 -4.33 6.55 -4.27
C THR A 156 -4.02 6.15 -2.84
N GLY A 157 -5.05 5.80 -2.08
CA GLY A 157 -4.92 5.35 -0.70
C GLY A 157 -5.70 4.06 -0.42
N GLN A 158 -5.27 3.37 0.63
CA GLN A 158 -6.00 2.26 1.22
C GLN A 158 -6.73 2.75 2.45
N PHE A 159 -8.05 2.72 2.40
CA PHE A 159 -8.95 3.16 3.46
C PHE A 159 -9.39 1.95 4.27
N TRP A 160 -9.16 1.94 5.58
CA TRP A 160 -9.42 0.80 6.46
C TRP A 160 -10.83 0.88 7.04
N ARG A 161 -11.59 -0.23 6.93
CA ARG A 161 -12.98 -0.29 7.39
C ARG A 161 -13.31 -1.64 8.02
N LEU A 162 -14.33 -1.65 8.84
CA LEU A 162 -15.04 -2.83 9.27
C LEU A 162 -16.02 -3.23 8.17
N LEU A 163 -15.80 -4.39 7.56
CA LEU A 163 -16.76 -4.99 6.64
C LEU A 163 -17.76 -5.83 7.43
N TYR A 164 -19.02 -5.76 7.05
CA TYR A 164 -20.06 -6.54 7.72
C TYR A 164 -21.08 -7.13 6.75
N ASN A 165 -21.58 -8.31 7.07
CA ASN A 165 -22.60 -9.04 6.33
C ASN A 165 -23.98 -8.54 6.76
N VAL A 166 -24.65 -7.76 5.91
CA VAL A 166 -25.97 -7.15 6.17
C VAL A 166 -27.02 -8.22 6.40
N ASP A 167 -27.00 -9.34 5.66
CA ASP A 167 -27.96 -10.42 5.83
C ASP A 167 -27.88 -11.09 7.22
N LEU A 168 -26.66 -11.27 7.74
CA LEU A 168 -26.45 -11.81 9.09
C LEU A 168 -26.82 -10.81 10.18
N PHE A 169 -26.58 -9.52 9.96
CA PHE A 169 -26.97 -8.46 10.87
C PHE A 169 -28.49 -8.40 11.02
N GLU A 170 -29.23 -8.35 9.91
CA GLU A 170 -30.71 -8.32 9.95
C GLU A 170 -31.28 -9.57 10.61
N LYS A 171 -30.74 -10.77 10.32
CA LYS A 171 -31.13 -12.01 11.00
C LYS A 171 -30.87 -11.94 12.51
N ALA A 172 -29.81 -11.28 12.94
CA ALA A 172 -29.49 -11.09 14.35
C ALA A 172 -30.27 -9.96 15.02
N GLY A 173 -31.10 -9.21 14.26
CA GLY A 173 -31.93 -8.13 14.73
C GLY A 173 -31.25 -6.76 14.74
N TYR A 174 -30.15 -6.60 13.99
CA TYR A 174 -29.45 -5.33 13.88
C TYR A 174 -29.64 -4.72 12.49
N THR A 175 -29.94 -3.41 12.44
CA THR A 175 -30.10 -2.65 11.19
C THR A 175 -28.94 -1.69 10.94
N GLU A 176 -28.13 -1.41 11.96
CA GLU A 176 -27.00 -0.49 11.90
C GLU A 176 -25.71 -1.22 12.26
N PRO A 177 -24.57 -0.80 11.71
CA PRO A 177 -23.27 -1.31 12.12
C PRO A 177 -22.88 -0.82 13.53
N PRO A 178 -21.94 -1.51 14.21
CA PRO A 178 -21.51 -1.13 15.54
C PRO A 178 -20.78 0.22 15.54
N LYS A 179 -21.05 1.06 16.52
CA LYS A 179 -20.37 2.35 16.77
C LYS A 179 -19.35 2.23 17.90
N THR A 180 -19.54 1.27 18.80
CA THR A 180 -18.63 0.99 19.90
C THR A 180 -18.06 -0.42 19.81
N LEU A 181 -16.90 -0.64 20.46
CA LEU A 181 -16.30 -1.97 20.55
C LEU A 181 -17.20 -2.97 21.29
N ASP A 182 -17.94 -2.51 22.32
CA ASP A 182 -18.89 -3.35 23.04
C ASP A 182 -20.04 -3.81 22.14
N GLU A 183 -20.57 -2.91 21.29
CA GLU A 183 -21.58 -3.29 20.28
C GLU A 183 -21.00 -4.30 19.28
N MET A 184 -19.77 -4.12 18.81
CA MET A 184 -19.11 -5.06 17.91
C MET A 184 -19.01 -6.46 18.55
N VAL A 185 -18.61 -6.56 19.80
CA VAL A 185 -18.55 -7.81 20.58
C VAL A 185 -19.94 -8.44 20.69
N ALA A 186 -20.95 -7.66 21.07
CA ALA A 186 -22.32 -8.14 21.26
C ALA A 186 -22.92 -8.66 19.94
N ILE A 187 -22.73 -7.95 18.84
CA ILE A 187 -23.20 -8.36 17.51
C ILE A 187 -22.47 -9.65 17.06
N ALA A 188 -21.15 -9.71 17.23
CA ALA A 188 -20.37 -10.92 16.90
C ALA A 188 -20.90 -12.14 17.68
N LYS A 189 -21.16 -11.98 18.97
CA LYS A 189 -21.71 -13.02 19.81
C LYS A 189 -23.09 -13.47 19.33
N LYS A 190 -23.98 -12.53 19.06
CA LYS A 190 -25.36 -12.82 18.61
C LYS A 190 -25.39 -13.57 17.28
N ILE A 191 -24.58 -13.14 16.30
CA ILE A 191 -24.47 -13.84 15.01
C ILE A 191 -23.96 -15.27 15.21
N SER A 192 -22.94 -15.45 16.05
CA SER A 192 -22.38 -16.80 16.29
C SER A 192 -23.36 -17.70 17.02
N GLU A 193 -24.09 -17.21 18.02
CA GLU A 193 -25.12 -17.99 18.74
C GLU A 193 -26.20 -18.52 17.79
N MET A 194 -26.56 -17.73 16.80
CA MET A 194 -27.60 -18.11 15.82
C MET A 194 -27.11 -19.06 14.74
N GLY A 195 -25.85 -18.92 14.31
CA GLY A 195 -25.36 -19.56 13.10
C GLY A 195 -24.23 -20.58 13.30
N LYS A 196 -23.73 -20.78 14.53
CA LYS A 196 -22.56 -21.64 14.79
C LYS A 196 -22.75 -23.10 14.36
N SER A 197 -23.96 -23.64 14.49
CA SER A 197 -24.27 -24.98 14.01
C SER A 197 -24.17 -25.12 12.49
N GLU A 198 -24.25 -24.01 11.76
CA GLU A 198 -24.10 -23.92 10.31
C GLU A 198 -22.70 -23.45 9.90
N GLY A 199 -21.77 -23.33 10.84
CA GLY A 199 -20.42 -22.83 10.62
C GLY A 199 -20.35 -21.33 10.38
N VAL A 200 -21.29 -20.54 10.92
CA VAL A 200 -21.30 -19.08 10.85
C VAL A 200 -20.71 -18.50 12.14
N TYR A 201 -19.82 -17.54 12.00
CA TYR A 201 -19.14 -16.86 13.09
C TYR A 201 -19.28 -15.35 12.95
N GLY A 202 -19.40 -14.66 14.08
CA GLY A 202 -19.63 -13.22 14.10
C GLY A 202 -18.41 -12.39 13.68
N PHE A 203 -17.20 -12.93 13.85
CA PHE A 203 -15.97 -12.21 13.50
C PHE A 203 -14.88 -13.15 12.99
N ALA A 204 -14.05 -12.62 12.09
CA ALA A 204 -12.83 -13.28 11.63
C ALA A 204 -11.65 -12.32 11.61
N SER A 205 -10.45 -12.85 11.86
CA SER A 205 -9.19 -12.17 11.56
C SER A 205 -8.13 -13.18 11.10
N ASN A 206 -7.25 -12.73 10.21
CA ASN A 206 -6.19 -13.58 9.64
C ASN A 206 -4.91 -13.49 10.45
N PHE A 207 -4.89 -14.02 11.67
CA PHE A 207 -3.76 -13.96 12.61
C PHE A 207 -2.52 -14.76 12.21
N LYS A 208 -2.54 -15.48 11.11
CA LYS A 208 -1.33 -16.09 10.54
C LYS A 208 -0.27 -15.03 10.22
N SER A 209 -0.68 -13.80 9.95
CA SER A 209 0.22 -12.67 9.76
C SER A 209 -0.10 -11.53 10.72
N GLY A 210 0.87 -10.67 10.99
CA GLY A 210 0.70 -9.47 11.82
C GLY A 210 -0.43 -8.56 11.33
N SER A 211 -0.78 -8.61 10.04
CA SER A 211 -1.87 -7.82 9.46
C SER A 211 -3.25 -8.16 10.04
N GLY A 212 -3.43 -9.36 10.59
CA GLY A 212 -4.65 -9.72 11.32
C GLY A 212 -4.88 -8.87 12.56
N PHE A 213 -3.83 -8.33 13.17
CA PHE A 213 -3.92 -7.38 14.26
C PHE A 213 -3.77 -5.92 13.80
N THR A 214 -2.80 -5.61 12.93
CA THR A 214 -2.55 -4.19 12.56
C THR A 214 -3.75 -3.54 11.89
N ARG A 215 -4.55 -4.27 11.10
CA ARG A 215 -5.75 -3.72 10.46
C ARG A 215 -6.77 -3.21 11.47
N PRO A 216 -7.33 -4.02 12.36
CA PRO A 216 -8.27 -3.53 13.38
C PRO A 216 -7.58 -2.61 14.39
N GLY A 217 -6.34 -2.90 14.79
CA GLY A 217 -5.58 -2.13 15.76
C GLY A 217 -5.31 -0.71 15.31
N PHE A 218 -4.76 -0.54 14.11
CA PHE A 218 -4.47 0.80 13.58
C PHE A 218 -5.74 1.59 13.32
N ALA A 219 -6.76 0.97 12.69
CA ALA A 219 -7.99 1.67 12.37
C ALA A 219 -8.74 2.14 13.63
N SER A 220 -8.96 1.27 14.62
CA SER A 220 -9.63 1.64 15.87
C SER A 220 -8.76 2.54 16.76
N GLY A 221 -7.48 2.16 16.93
CA GLY A 221 -6.56 2.88 17.82
C GLY A 221 -6.26 4.30 17.35
N SER A 222 -6.02 4.51 16.07
CA SER A 222 -5.76 5.86 15.52
C SER A 222 -7.02 6.73 15.54
N LEU A 223 -8.20 6.14 15.25
CA LEU A 223 -9.47 6.86 15.30
C LEU A 223 -9.84 7.27 16.73
N GLY A 224 -9.46 6.46 17.71
CA GLY A 224 -9.70 6.74 19.16
C GLY A 224 -8.64 7.64 19.79
N SER A 225 -7.51 7.92 19.14
CA SER A 225 -6.38 8.66 19.71
C SER A 225 -6.17 10.02 19.03
N GLU A 226 -5.99 11.05 19.84
CA GLU A 226 -5.66 12.40 19.35
C GLU A 226 -4.20 12.53 18.87
N SER A 227 -3.31 11.67 19.33
CA SER A 227 -1.85 11.88 19.16
C SER A 227 -1.04 10.66 18.74
N SER A 228 -1.68 9.49 18.55
CA SER A 228 -0.95 8.25 18.35
C SER A 228 -1.33 7.52 17.06
N HIS A 229 -0.32 6.97 16.39
CA HIS A 229 -0.45 6.04 15.29
C HIS A 229 0.64 4.98 15.38
N GLU A 230 0.37 3.73 14.98
CA GLU A 230 1.32 2.60 15.01
C GLU A 230 2.05 2.39 16.36
N GLY A 231 1.37 2.72 17.48
CA GLY A 231 1.97 2.64 18.81
C GLY A 231 2.89 3.82 19.15
N PHE A 232 3.10 4.75 18.23
CA PHE A 232 3.93 5.95 18.47
C PHE A 232 3.05 7.15 18.79
N ASN A 233 3.34 7.82 19.91
CA ASN A 233 2.68 9.04 20.32
C ASN A 233 3.50 10.24 19.87
N PHE A 234 2.97 11.01 18.91
CA PHE A 234 3.67 12.16 18.32
C PHE A 234 3.89 13.30 19.30
N GLN A 235 2.97 13.50 20.27
CA GLN A 235 3.14 14.59 21.25
C GLN A 235 4.31 14.35 22.19
N THR A 236 4.52 13.10 22.61
CA THR A 236 5.61 12.73 23.52
C THR A 236 6.90 12.28 22.81
N GLY A 237 6.80 11.91 21.54
CA GLY A 237 7.89 11.34 20.79
C GLY A 237 8.34 9.96 21.30
N GLN A 238 7.44 9.19 21.93
CA GLN A 238 7.70 7.88 22.50
C GLN A 238 6.68 6.84 22.00
N PHE A 239 7.02 5.57 22.11
CA PHE A 239 6.05 4.50 21.90
C PHE A 239 5.11 4.38 23.11
N ASP A 240 3.82 4.28 22.82
CA ASP A 240 2.77 3.95 23.77
C ASP A 240 1.77 3.01 23.11
N PHE A 241 1.94 1.72 23.34
CA PHE A 241 1.08 0.67 22.81
C PHE A 241 -0.26 0.57 23.55
N GLY A 242 -0.49 1.40 24.57
CA GLY A 242 -1.77 1.52 25.25
C GLY A 242 -2.92 1.94 24.33
N MET A 243 -2.62 2.60 23.21
CA MET A 243 -3.61 2.95 22.19
C MET A 243 -4.33 1.72 21.60
N PHE A 244 -3.77 0.51 21.73
CA PHE A 244 -4.35 -0.73 21.22
C PHE A 244 -5.13 -1.53 22.28
N SER A 245 -5.14 -1.09 23.56
CA SER A 245 -5.72 -1.89 24.64
C SER A 245 -7.19 -2.24 24.40
N ASP A 246 -8.03 -1.26 24.07
CA ASP A 246 -9.47 -1.44 23.96
C ASP A 246 -9.86 -2.40 22.82
N ILE A 247 -9.27 -2.23 21.63
CA ILE A 247 -9.53 -3.15 20.50
C ILE A 247 -8.96 -4.54 20.78
N THR A 248 -7.85 -4.65 21.48
CA THR A 248 -7.26 -5.93 21.87
C THR A 248 -8.17 -6.70 22.82
N GLU A 249 -8.73 -6.02 23.83
CA GLU A 249 -9.70 -6.62 24.75
C GLU A 249 -10.99 -7.02 24.02
N ALA A 250 -11.51 -6.20 23.11
CA ALA A 250 -12.68 -6.54 22.32
C ALA A 250 -12.45 -7.82 21.48
N LEU A 251 -11.30 -7.90 20.79
CA LEU A 251 -10.93 -9.09 19.99
C LEU A 251 -10.72 -10.33 20.90
N ARG A 252 -10.15 -10.12 22.10
CA ARG A 252 -10.01 -11.17 23.11
C ARG A 252 -11.37 -11.67 23.57
N GLN A 253 -12.31 -10.76 23.86
CA GLN A 253 -13.67 -11.12 24.27
C GLN A 253 -14.40 -11.91 23.18
N ILE A 254 -14.30 -11.48 21.90
CA ILE A 254 -14.84 -12.20 20.74
C ILE A 254 -14.27 -13.62 20.66
N LYS A 255 -12.97 -13.79 20.98
CA LYS A 255 -12.32 -15.13 21.02
C LYS A 255 -12.86 -15.97 22.17
N ILE A 256 -12.98 -15.41 23.36
CA ILE A 256 -13.50 -16.09 24.58
C ILE A 256 -14.95 -16.54 24.38
N ASP A 257 -15.80 -15.69 23.79
CA ASP A 257 -17.21 -15.99 23.51
C ASP A 257 -17.38 -17.09 22.44
N GLY A 258 -16.28 -17.50 21.77
CA GLY A 258 -16.31 -18.43 20.66
C GLY A 258 -16.98 -17.85 19.41
N SER A 259 -16.97 -16.53 19.29
CA SER A 259 -17.54 -15.78 18.16
C SER A 259 -16.50 -15.47 17.07
N MET A 260 -15.22 -15.69 17.37
CA MET A 260 -14.16 -15.67 16.37
C MET A 260 -14.12 -17.02 15.65
N ILE A 261 -13.90 -16.98 14.34
CA ILE A 261 -13.75 -18.19 13.53
C ILE A 261 -12.66 -19.10 14.11
N PRO A 262 -12.92 -20.42 14.22
CA PRO A 262 -11.89 -21.38 14.63
C PRO A 262 -10.71 -21.40 13.65
N GLY A 263 -9.49 -21.55 14.15
CA GLY A 263 -8.29 -21.59 13.32
C GLY A 263 -7.79 -20.20 12.89
N ALA A 264 -8.29 -19.11 13.49
CA ALA A 264 -7.85 -17.75 13.18
C ALA A 264 -6.32 -17.57 13.24
N GLU A 265 -5.64 -18.33 14.11
CA GLU A 265 -4.18 -18.37 14.27
C GLU A 265 -3.43 -18.83 13.01
N SER A 266 -4.07 -19.62 12.18
CA SER A 266 -3.51 -20.15 10.92
C SER A 266 -4.22 -19.62 9.67
N LEU A 267 -5.21 -18.74 9.85
CA LEU A 267 -6.03 -18.22 8.78
C LEU A 267 -5.26 -17.15 7.98
N ASP A 268 -5.21 -17.33 6.67
CA ASP A 268 -4.78 -16.31 5.70
C ASP A 268 -5.94 -15.48 5.21
N ILE A 269 -5.64 -14.39 4.50
CA ILE A 269 -6.66 -13.45 4.03
C ILE A 269 -7.59 -14.07 2.95
N ASP A 270 -7.07 -14.85 2.02
CA ASP A 270 -7.91 -15.41 0.94
C ASP A 270 -8.89 -16.48 1.43
N PRO A 271 -8.52 -17.43 2.30
CA PRO A 271 -9.50 -18.28 2.98
C PRO A 271 -10.53 -17.51 3.80
N LEU A 272 -10.17 -16.38 4.44
CA LEU A 272 -11.12 -15.52 5.14
C LEU A 272 -12.12 -14.91 4.16
N ARG A 273 -11.63 -14.31 3.06
CA ARG A 273 -12.45 -13.73 1.98
C ARG A 273 -13.44 -14.75 1.41
N ALA A 274 -12.96 -15.96 1.13
CA ALA A 274 -13.81 -17.04 0.62
C ALA A 274 -14.95 -17.38 1.59
N GLN A 275 -14.69 -17.40 2.91
CA GLN A 275 -15.71 -17.68 3.91
C GLN A 275 -16.68 -16.50 4.11
N PHE A 276 -16.21 -15.25 4.04
CA PHE A 276 -17.08 -14.09 4.04
C PHE A 276 -18.00 -14.07 2.82
N ALA A 277 -17.46 -14.32 1.63
CA ALA A 277 -18.22 -14.41 0.38
C ALA A 277 -19.30 -15.51 0.42
N GLN A 278 -19.08 -16.58 1.19
CA GLN A 278 -20.05 -17.66 1.43
C GLN A 278 -21.08 -17.34 2.53
N GLY A 279 -21.04 -16.15 3.13
CA GLY A 279 -21.93 -15.77 4.21
C GLY A 279 -21.64 -16.45 5.56
N LYS A 280 -20.40 -16.94 5.77
CA LYS A 280 -20.00 -17.62 7.01
C LYS A 280 -19.40 -16.70 8.07
N ILE A 281 -19.12 -15.45 7.72
CA ILE A 281 -18.50 -14.46 8.59
C ILE A 281 -19.40 -13.24 8.71
N GLY A 282 -19.62 -12.78 9.95
CA GLY A 282 -20.39 -11.57 10.24
C GLY A 282 -19.61 -10.28 9.97
N MET A 283 -18.39 -10.23 10.45
CA MET A 283 -17.52 -9.03 10.37
C MET A 283 -16.05 -9.39 10.23
N TYR A 284 -15.29 -8.51 9.59
CA TYR A 284 -13.82 -8.48 9.63
C TYR A 284 -13.31 -7.10 9.19
N VAL A 285 -12.03 -6.79 9.44
CA VAL A 285 -11.43 -5.49 9.05
C VAL A 285 -10.50 -5.67 7.87
N ASN A 286 -10.70 -4.84 6.83
CA ASN A 286 -9.81 -4.77 5.68
C ASN A 286 -9.90 -3.41 4.99
N HIS A 287 -9.19 -3.25 3.88
CA HIS A 287 -9.05 -1.98 3.17
C HIS A 287 -9.87 -1.91 1.86
N SER A 288 -9.87 -0.76 1.23
CA SER A 288 -10.71 -0.37 0.08
C SER A 288 -10.50 -1.16 -1.22
N SER A 289 -9.65 -2.17 -1.25
CA SER A 289 -9.59 -3.11 -2.38
C SER A 289 -10.68 -4.19 -2.34
N GLU A 290 -11.35 -4.40 -1.19
CA GLU A 290 -12.30 -5.51 -1.03
C GLU A 290 -13.49 -5.46 -2.01
N PRO A 291 -14.06 -4.31 -2.38
CA PRO A 291 -15.10 -4.24 -3.40
C PRO A 291 -14.69 -4.86 -4.74
N ALA A 292 -13.50 -4.55 -5.24
CA ALA A 292 -12.96 -5.15 -6.46
C ALA A 292 -12.66 -6.66 -6.29
N VAL A 293 -12.15 -7.05 -5.12
CA VAL A 293 -11.87 -8.45 -4.78
C VAL A 293 -13.15 -9.29 -4.76
N TYR A 294 -14.24 -8.79 -4.16
CA TYR A 294 -15.54 -9.48 -4.15
C TYR A 294 -16.29 -9.42 -5.48
N THR A 295 -15.87 -8.57 -6.39
CA THR A 295 -16.39 -8.56 -7.76
C THR A 295 -15.67 -9.57 -8.65
N SER A 296 -14.34 -9.70 -8.51
CA SER A 296 -13.50 -10.43 -9.48
C SER A 296 -12.94 -11.75 -8.96
N GLN A 297 -12.41 -11.78 -7.73
CA GLN A 297 -11.65 -12.94 -7.20
C GLN A 297 -12.51 -13.85 -6.32
N PHE A 298 -13.38 -13.28 -5.51
CA PHE A 298 -14.31 -14.01 -4.61
C PHE A 298 -15.74 -13.53 -4.83
N PRO A 299 -16.33 -13.73 -6.02
CA PRO A 299 -17.68 -13.24 -6.32
C PRO A 299 -18.68 -13.69 -5.28
N THR A 300 -19.53 -12.77 -4.82
CA THR A 300 -20.52 -13.06 -3.78
C THR A 300 -21.88 -12.47 -4.13
N THR A 301 -22.92 -13.11 -3.59
CA THR A 301 -24.32 -12.65 -3.65
C THR A 301 -24.85 -12.17 -2.31
N ILE A 302 -24.04 -12.22 -1.24
CA ILE A 302 -24.44 -11.67 0.05
C ILE A 302 -24.55 -10.13 -0.04
N ARG A 303 -25.50 -9.57 0.71
CA ARG A 303 -25.49 -8.14 0.95
C ARG A 303 -24.45 -7.81 2.03
N TRP A 304 -23.52 -6.96 1.72
CA TRP A 304 -22.50 -6.53 2.66
C TRP A 304 -22.22 -5.02 2.50
N ALA A 305 -21.69 -4.45 3.54
CA ALA A 305 -21.30 -3.04 3.57
C ALA A 305 -20.04 -2.85 4.41
N SER A 306 -19.55 -1.62 4.47
CA SER A 306 -18.38 -1.25 5.26
C SER A 306 -18.65 0.03 6.04
N THR A 307 -17.94 0.19 7.16
CA THR A 307 -18.05 1.34 8.06
C THR A 307 -16.70 1.59 8.75
N LEU A 308 -16.55 2.71 9.44
CA LEU A 308 -15.42 2.95 10.32
C LEU A 308 -15.28 1.82 11.34
N VAL A 309 -14.05 1.46 11.70
CA VAL A 309 -13.83 0.50 12.79
C VAL A 309 -14.21 1.19 14.11
N PRO A 310 -15.04 0.56 14.97
CA PRO A 310 -15.50 1.17 16.21
C PRO A 310 -14.36 1.59 17.13
N THR A 311 -14.58 2.64 17.89
CA THR A 311 -13.79 3.00 19.07
C THR A 311 -14.46 2.49 20.34
N LYS A 312 -13.81 2.61 21.50
CA LYS A 312 -14.34 2.11 22.79
C LYS A 312 -15.75 2.60 23.09
N ASP A 313 -15.94 3.89 23.00
CA ASP A 313 -17.15 4.62 23.40
C ASP A 313 -17.87 5.32 22.23
N GLY A 314 -17.43 5.07 21.00
CA GLY A 314 -17.94 5.72 19.80
C GLY A 314 -17.42 7.14 19.58
N GLN A 315 -16.55 7.65 20.46
CA GLN A 315 -15.93 8.96 20.24
C GLN A 315 -14.81 8.89 19.22
N ILE A 316 -14.78 9.86 18.34
CA ILE A 316 -13.73 10.02 17.32
C ILE A 316 -12.80 11.14 17.80
N ASN A 317 -11.58 10.78 18.17
CA ASN A 317 -10.57 11.69 18.68
C ASN A 317 -9.42 11.94 17.69
N GLY A 318 -9.30 11.09 16.68
CA GLY A 318 -8.30 11.18 15.63
C GLY A 318 -8.90 10.90 14.26
N VAL A 319 -8.09 10.35 13.36
CA VAL A 319 -8.52 9.92 12.03
C VAL A 319 -8.10 8.47 11.78
N THR A 320 -8.84 7.78 10.92
CA THR A 320 -8.38 6.50 10.39
C THR A 320 -7.18 6.74 9.50
N TRP A 321 -6.11 6.01 9.75
CA TRP A 321 -4.93 6.07 8.90
C TRP A 321 -5.24 5.63 7.47
N VAL A 322 -4.87 6.47 6.51
CA VAL A 322 -4.87 6.15 5.09
C VAL A 322 -3.44 5.80 4.68
N ASN A 323 -3.24 4.56 4.24
CA ASN A 323 -1.99 4.19 3.62
C ASN A 323 -1.98 4.73 2.19
N ALA A 324 -1.53 5.96 2.05
CA ALA A 324 -1.46 6.63 0.76
C ALA A 324 -0.27 6.09 -0.03
N GLY A 325 -0.58 5.35 -1.08
CA GLY A 325 0.40 4.80 -2.00
C GLY A 325 0.85 5.81 -3.05
N GLY A 326 1.52 5.29 -4.06
CA GLY A 326 1.85 6.07 -5.24
C GLY A 326 3.32 6.35 -5.41
N TYR A 327 4.05 6.75 -4.42
CA TYR A 327 5.52 7.00 -4.41
C TYR A 327 6.19 7.03 -5.80
N ILE A 328 5.54 7.73 -6.76
CA ILE A 328 6.05 7.87 -8.13
C ILE A 328 7.00 9.05 -8.15
N GLY A 329 8.21 8.84 -8.64
CA GLY A 329 9.22 9.89 -8.73
C GLY A 329 10.11 9.73 -9.96
N ILE A 330 10.91 10.76 -10.22
CA ILE A 330 11.85 10.82 -11.33
C ILE A 330 13.24 10.41 -10.83
N SER A 331 13.95 9.64 -11.65
CA SER A 331 15.28 9.14 -11.34
C SER A 331 16.34 10.25 -11.41
N THR A 332 17.27 10.30 -10.43
CA THR A 332 18.48 11.11 -10.55
C THR A 332 19.39 10.68 -11.70
N LYS A 333 19.24 9.46 -12.19
CA LYS A 333 20.01 8.93 -13.32
C LYS A 333 19.40 9.25 -14.69
N SER A 334 18.16 9.77 -14.72
CA SER A 334 17.54 10.17 -15.98
C SER A 334 18.27 11.38 -16.58
N THR A 335 18.68 11.24 -17.84
CA THR A 335 19.17 12.35 -18.67
C THR A 335 18.05 13.02 -19.47
N LYS A 336 16.78 12.61 -19.23
CA LYS A 336 15.58 13.05 -19.95
C LYS A 336 14.52 13.54 -18.98
N GLN A 337 14.93 14.23 -17.91
CA GLN A 337 14.03 14.66 -16.84
C GLN A 337 12.90 15.55 -17.35
N GLU A 338 13.13 16.43 -18.34
CA GLU A 338 12.05 17.24 -18.94
C GLU A 338 10.95 16.37 -19.58
N ALA A 339 11.33 15.32 -20.31
CA ALA A 339 10.36 14.39 -20.89
C ALA A 339 9.65 13.56 -19.80
N ALA A 340 10.38 13.17 -18.76
CA ALA A 340 9.82 12.47 -17.60
C ALA A 340 8.81 13.33 -16.85
N VAL A 341 9.06 14.61 -16.65
CA VAL A 341 8.14 15.58 -16.07
C VAL A 341 6.82 15.61 -16.84
N LYS A 342 6.85 15.76 -18.16
CA LYS A 342 5.63 15.83 -18.98
C LYS A 342 4.77 14.56 -18.86
N PHE A 343 5.40 13.40 -18.82
CA PHE A 343 4.65 12.17 -18.59
C PHE A 343 4.17 12.04 -17.14
N LEU A 344 4.95 12.47 -16.16
CA LEU A 344 4.50 12.52 -14.77
C LEU A 344 3.28 13.42 -14.61
N GLU A 345 3.28 14.63 -15.20
CA GLU A 345 2.13 15.53 -15.20
C GLU A 345 0.89 14.91 -15.88
N TYR A 346 1.09 14.16 -16.97
CA TYR A 346 -0.01 13.41 -17.62
C TYR A 346 -0.62 12.36 -16.68
N LEU A 347 0.21 11.64 -15.91
CA LEU A 347 -0.26 10.66 -14.92
C LEU A 347 -1.13 11.28 -13.82
N TYR A 348 -1.09 12.60 -13.64
CA TYR A 348 -1.85 13.36 -12.64
C TYR A 348 -2.92 14.29 -13.26
N THR A 349 -3.29 14.08 -14.52
CA THR A 349 -4.45 14.75 -15.11
C THR A 349 -5.73 14.32 -14.41
N VAL A 350 -6.70 15.25 -14.33
CA VAL A 350 -8.01 14.97 -13.72
C VAL A 350 -8.69 13.81 -14.42
N GLU A 351 -8.65 13.82 -15.75
CA GLU A 351 -9.30 12.83 -16.61
C GLU A 351 -8.78 11.41 -16.30
N LEU A 352 -7.45 11.22 -16.30
CA LEU A 352 -6.85 9.92 -16.03
C LEU A 352 -7.18 9.44 -14.61
N ARG A 353 -7.05 10.33 -13.61
CA ARG A 353 -7.25 9.96 -12.21
C ARG A 353 -8.72 9.71 -11.87
N SER A 354 -9.64 10.48 -12.47
CA SER A 354 -11.08 10.25 -12.29
C SER A 354 -11.49 8.92 -12.91
N GLU A 355 -11.08 8.63 -14.15
CA GLU A 355 -11.37 7.37 -14.80
C GLU A 355 -10.78 6.18 -14.03
N TYR A 356 -9.55 6.33 -13.48
CA TYR A 356 -8.90 5.31 -12.64
C TYR A 356 -9.76 4.98 -11.41
N GLN A 357 -10.27 5.99 -10.72
CA GLN A 357 -11.17 5.82 -9.57
C GLN A 357 -12.50 5.19 -9.99
N GLU A 358 -13.17 5.72 -11.01
CA GLU A 358 -14.46 5.24 -11.49
C GLU A 358 -14.44 3.78 -11.94
N LYS A 359 -13.31 3.33 -12.46
CA LYS A 359 -13.06 1.92 -12.80
C LYS A 359 -12.78 1.04 -11.56
N GLY A 360 -12.70 1.61 -10.36
CA GLY A 360 -12.42 0.89 -9.11
C GLY A 360 -10.99 0.37 -8.99
N LEU A 361 -10.04 0.95 -9.72
CA LEU A 361 -8.62 0.58 -9.68
C LEU A 361 -7.92 1.10 -8.41
N GLY A 362 -8.48 2.14 -7.78
CA GLY A 362 -8.04 2.68 -6.51
C GLY A 362 -8.82 3.93 -6.15
N LEU A 363 -8.99 4.20 -4.86
CA LEU A 363 -9.59 5.45 -4.39
C LEU A 363 -8.52 6.53 -4.32
N SER A 364 -8.80 7.67 -4.94
CA SER A 364 -7.89 8.82 -4.97
C SER A 364 -7.74 9.44 -3.58
N VAL A 365 -6.52 9.89 -3.26
CA VAL A 365 -6.26 10.79 -2.13
C VAL A 365 -6.13 12.25 -2.57
N LEU A 366 -6.36 12.54 -3.84
CA LEU A 366 -6.18 13.86 -4.44
C LEU A 366 -7.50 14.64 -4.38
N PRO A 367 -7.60 15.74 -3.61
CA PRO A 367 -8.84 16.51 -3.47
C PRO A 367 -9.43 16.93 -4.82
N TYR A 368 -8.60 17.49 -5.72
CA TYR A 368 -9.05 17.94 -7.04
C TYR A 368 -9.63 16.81 -7.93
N VAL A 369 -9.30 15.54 -7.64
CA VAL A 369 -9.92 14.38 -8.30
C VAL A 369 -11.24 14.04 -7.63
N ASN A 370 -11.26 14.02 -6.29
CA ASN A 370 -12.46 13.64 -5.52
C ASN A 370 -13.63 14.63 -5.71
N GLU A 371 -13.34 15.90 -6.05
CA GLU A 371 -14.35 16.90 -6.37
C GLU A 371 -15.16 16.56 -7.64
N VAL A 372 -14.60 15.83 -8.59
CA VAL A 372 -15.18 15.61 -9.93
C VAL A 372 -15.37 14.14 -10.29
N ALA A 373 -14.56 13.24 -9.74
CA ALA A 373 -14.64 11.82 -10.07
C ALA A 373 -15.92 11.19 -9.53
N GLY A 374 -16.56 10.38 -10.38
CA GLY A 374 -17.61 9.49 -9.96
C GLY A 374 -17.11 8.40 -9.00
N LYS A 375 -18.02 7.90 -8.18
CA LYS A 375 -17.72 6.72 -7.35
C LYS A 375 -17.66 5.46 -8.23
N PRO A 376 -16.82 4.49 -7.88
CA PRO A 376 -16.84 3.19 -8.55
C PRO A 376 -18.19 2.49 -8.40
N GLU A 377 -18.68 1.86 -9.47
CA GLU A 377 -19.90 1.02 -9.42
C GLU A 377 -19.56 -0.38 -8.87
N LEU A 378 -19.15 -0.45 -7.61
CA LEU A 378 -18.76 -1.67 -6.92
C LEU A 378 -19.59 -1.86 -5.65
N ALA A 379 -20.12 -3.07 -5.44
CA ALA A 379 -20.85 -3.40 -4.21
C ALA A 379 -19.96 -3.16 -2.98
N GLY A 380 -20.50 -2.49 -1.96
CA GLY A 380 -19.81 -2.22 -0.70
C GLY A 380 -18.80 -1.08 -0.72
N ILE A 381 -18.64 -0.36 -1.83
CA ILE A 381 -17.67 0.75 -1.97
C ILE A 381 -18.01 1.96 -1.09
N GLU A 382 -19.30 2.21 -0.85
CA GLU A 382 -19.82 3.42 -0.20
C GLU A 382 -19.09 3.77 1.12
N GLY A 383 -18.93 2.78 2.00
CA GLY A 383 -18.28 2.99 3.28
C GLY A 383 -16.75 3.13 3.20
N PHE A 384 -16.15 2.87 2.03
CA PHE A 384 -14.72 3.06 1.80
C PHE A 384 -14.37 4.41 1.20
N LEU A 385 -15.37 5.15 0.68
CA LEU A 385 -15.10 6.48 0.15
C LEU A 385 -14.44 7.36 1.21
N PRO A 386 -13.53 8.26 0.82
CA PRO A 386 -12.90 9.20 1.74
C PRO A 386 -13.92 9.97 2.56
N THR A 387 -13.64 10.16 3.84
CA THR A 387 -14.46 10.92 4.77
C THR A 387 -13.61 11.92 5.54
N GLU A 388 -14.24 12.84 6.27
CA GLU A 388 -13.54 13.74 7.20
C GLU A 388 -12.72 13.01 8.29
N TYR A 389 -12.99 11.71 8.52
CA TYR A 389 -12.29 10.87 9.51
C TYR A 389 -11.14 10.08 8.91
N ASP A 390 -10.73 10.36 7.70
CA ASP A 390 -9.58 9.74 7.06
C ASP A 390 -8.43 10.75 6.96
N GLY A 391 -7.19 10.29 7.19
CA GLY A 391 -6.04 11.18 7.14
C GLY A 391 -4.71 10.45 6.92
N ILE A 392 -3.73 11.18 6.39
CA ILE A 392 -2.36 10.68 6.21
C ILE A 392 -1.56 11.13 7.43
N TYR A 393 -1.13 10.18 8.26
CA TYR A 393 -0.25 10.46 9.40
C TYR A 393 1.19 10.70 8.93
N PRO A 394 1.96 11.50 9.69
CA PRO A 394 3.42 11.52 9.52
C PRO A 394 4.00 10.13 9.72
N ALA A 395 5.17 9.86 9.12
CA ALA A 395 5.86 8.60 9.30
C ALA A 395 6.21 8.36 10.78
N THR A 396 5.93 7.15 11.24
CA THR A 396 6.38 6.71 12.57
C THR A 396 7.77 6.07 12.47
N PRO A 397 8.57 6.09 13.54
CA PRO A 397 9.87 5.42 13.55
C PRO A 397 9.77 3.92 13.77
N ILE A 398 8.60 3.28 13.62
CA ILE A 398 8.38 1.89 14.04
C ILE A 398 9.27 0.90 13.29
N SER A 399 9.34 1.00 11.95
CA SER A 399 10.12 0.08 11.13
C SER A 399 11.61 0.14 11.46
N ILE A 400 12.14 1.35 11.63
CA ILE A 400 13.56 1.53 11.97
C ILE A 400 13.85 1.10 13.41
N THR A 401 12.93 1.36 14.34
CA THR A 401 13.02 0.93 15.73
C THR A 401 13.05 -0.59 15.83
N GLU A 402 12.24 -1.27 15.04
CA GLU A 402 12.19 -2.74 15.01
C GLU A 402 13.48 -3.39 14.54
N THR A 403 14.36 -2.67 13.83
CA THR A 403 15.70 -3.18 13.50
C THR A 403 16.62 -3.32 14.73
N LYS A 404 16.29 -2.63 15.83
CA LYS A 404 17.01 -2.65 17.11
C LYS A 404 16.24 -3.34 18.22
N LEU A 405 15.04 -3.88 17.91
CA LEU A 405 14.16 -4.47 18.90
C LEU A 405 14.68 -5.83 19.39
N GLU A 406 14.71 -6.02 20.69
CA GLU A 406 14.90 -7.30 21.33
C GLU A 406 13.55 -7.95 21.67
N GLY A 407 13.40 -9.25 21.37
CA GLY A 407 12.16 -9.99 21.65
C GLY A 407 11.10 -9.90 20.56
N LYS A 408 9.85 -10.19 20.92
CA LYS A 408 8.71 -10.24 20.00
C LYS A 408 8.27 -8.85 19.59
N LYS A 409 7.81 -8.70 18.36
CA LYS A 409 7.13 -7.50 17.88
C LYS A 409 5.78 -7.31 18.58
N PHE A 410 5.29 -6.09 18.60
CA PHE A 410 3.99 -5.76 19.21
C PHE A 410 2.85 -6.60 18.60
N THR A 411 2.86 -6.82 17.29
CA THR A 411 1.85 -7.65 16.61
C THR A 411 1.78 -9.06 17.17
N ASP A 412 2.93 -9.68 17.39
CA ASP A 412 3.00 -11.05 17.92
C ASP A 412 2.50 -11.09 19.38
N VAL A 413 2.84 -10.07 20.18
CA VAL A 413 2.43 -9.97 21.59
C VAL A 413 0.90 -9.81 21.69
N PHE A 414 0.31 -8.92 20.91
CA PHE A 414 -1.15 -8.71 20.94
C PHE A 414 -1.91 -9.91 20.37
N ILE A 415 -1.45 -10.50 19.28
CA ILE A 415 -2.07 -11.72 18.72
C ILE A 415 -2.01 -12.86 19.74
N GLU A 416 -0.87 -13.08 20.39
CA GLU A 416 -0.73 -14.10 21.42
C GLU A 416 -1.68 -13.85 22.60
N TYR A 417 -1.80 -12.59 23.06
CA TYR A 417 -2.76 -12.23 24.09
C TYR A 417 -4.21 -12.52 23.65
N ILE A 418 -4.61 -12.09 22.47
CA ILE A 418 -5.97 -12.33 21.93
C ILE A 418 -6.28 -13.84 21.88
N LEU A 419 -5.33 -14.66 21.45
CA LEU A 419 -5.53 -16.09 21.27
C LEU A 419 -5.50 -16.87 22.58
N THR A 420 -4.63 -16.51 23.52
CA THR A 420 -4.32 -17.33 24.70
C THR A 420 -4.69 -16.68 26.04
N GLY A 421 -4.53 -15.36 26.18
CA GLY A 421 -4.71 -14.64 27.45
C GLY A 421 -3.74 -15.10 28.52
N ASN A 422 -2.53 -15.52 28.15
CA ASN A 422 -1.54 -16.12 29.05
C ASN A 422 -0.76 -15.12 29.92
N GLN A 423 -1.06 -13.81 29.78
CA GLN A 423 -0.48 -12.73 30.57
C GLN A 423 -1.49 -11.59 30.75
N GLU A 424 -1.26 -10.69 31.70
CA GLU A 424 -2.04 -9.49 31.85
C GLU A 424 -1.69 -8.47 30.75
N LEU A 425 -2.71 -7.87 30.11
CA LEU A 425 -2.51 -6.96 28.97
C LEU A 425 -1.69 -5.72 29.35
N GLY A 426 -1.98 -5.13 30.54
CA GLY A 426 -1.23 -3.97 31.03
C GLY A 426 0.28 -4.27 31.15
N THR A 427 0.63 -5.42 31.72
CA THR A 427 2.04 -5.86 31.84
C THR A 427 2.69 -6.06 30.48
N ALA A 428 1.94 -6.60 29.49
CA ALA A 428 2.44 -6.76 28.12
C ALA A 428 2.71 -5.39 27.44
N ILE A 429 1.82 -4.42 27.64
CA ILE A 429 1.97 -3.06 27.13
C ILE A 429 3.18 -2.36 27.76
N GLU A 430 3.34 -2.45 29.09
CA GLU A 430 4.50 -1.88 29.80
C GLU A 430 5.83 -2.45 29.26
N ASP A 431 5.90 -3.78 29.07
CA ASP A 431 7.09 -4.43 28.48
C ASP A 431 7.33 -3.94 27.03
N LEU A 432 6.29 -3.85 26.20
CA LEU A 432 6.41 -3.31 24.84
C LEU A 432 6.94 -1.87 24.85
N ASN A 433 6.33 -0.99 25.66
CA ASN A 433 6.76 0.41 25.76
C ASN A 433 8.23 0.53 26.18
N ALA A 434 8.67 -0.28 27.15
CA ALA A 434 10.05 -0.29 27.61
C ALA A 434 11.03 -0.77 26.51
N ARG A 435 10.70 -1.88 25.82
CA ARG A 435 11.58 -2.44 24.78
C ARG A 435 11.64 -1.57 23.54
N TYR A 436 10.51 -1.05 23.07
CA TYR A 436 10.47 -0.15 21.92
C TYR A 436 11.11 1.21 22.26
N GLY A 437 10.93 1.72 23.49
CA GLY A 437 11.64 2.93 23.95
C GLY A 437 13.15 2.76 23.92
N LYS A 438 13.67 1.64 24.45
CA LYS A 438 15.11 1.31 24.40
C LYS A 438 15.62 1.20 22.94
N ALA A 439 14.86 0.55 22.07
CA ALA A 439 15.22 0.37 20.68
C ALA A 439 15.18 1.72 19.89
N LEU A 440 14.20 2.59 20.18
CA LEU A 440 14.10 3.91 19.62
C LEU A 440 15.28 4.81 20.01
N GLU A 441 15.69 4.78 21.28
CA GLU A 441 16.87 5.53 21.73
C GLU A 441 18.16 5.03 21.05
N ALA A 442 18.28 3.72 20.85
CA ALA A 442 19.41 3.16 20.10
C ALA A 442 19.41 3.63 18.64
N ALA A 443 18.23 3.62 17.98
CA ALA A 443 18.10 4.11 16.61
C ALA A 443 18.42 5.60 16.48
N ARG A 444 17.95 6.43 17.42
CA ARG A 444 18.28 7.88 17.49
C ARG A 444 19.77 8.11 17.68
N LYS A 445 20.40 7.38 18.59
CA LYS A 445 21.85 7.50 18.87
C LYS A 445 22.72 7.14 17.66
N GLU A 446 22.25 6.21 16.82
CA GLU A 446 22.92 5.85 15.57
C GLU A 446 22.55 6.79 14.39
N GLY A 447 21.70 7.78 14.61
CA GLY A 447 21.26 8.71 13.56
C GLY A 447 20.33 8.08 12.51
N LEU A 448 19.69 6.95 12.85
CA LEU A 448 18.79 6.23 11.92
C LEU A 448 17.39 6.88 11.85
N THR A 449 17.01 7.65 12.88
CA THR A 449 15.80 8.46 12.92
C THR A 449 16.04 9.74 13.68
N ASN A 450 15.39 10.80 13.25
CA ASN A 450 15.38 12.12 13.92
C ASN A 450 13.97 12.51 14.42
N VAL A 451 13.00 11.59 14.35
CA VAL A 451 11.64 11.86 14.81
C VAL A 451 11.66 12.29 16.28
N GLN A 452 11.08 13.47 16.55
CA GLN A 452 11.03 14.11 17.86
C GLN A 452 9.60 14.27 18.35
N ALA A 453 9.45 14.64 19.63
CA ALA A 453 8.19 15.05 20.18
C ALA A 453 7.66 16.32 19.47
N ASN A 454 6.37 16.32 19.17
CA ASN A 454 5.62 17.49 18.71
C ASN A 454 4.44 17.74 19.64
N PRO A 455 4.59 18.49 20.74
CA PRO A 455 3.52 18.71 21.72
C PRO A 455 2.25 19.37 21.16
N SER A 456 2.34 19.99 19.98
CA SER A 456 1.21 20.62 19.29
C SER A 456 0.54 19.70 18.27
N PHE A 457 1.02 18.47 18.08
CA PHE A 457 0.41 17.53 17.15
C PHE A 457 -1.01 17.19 17.60
N SER A 458 -1.95 17.22 16.66
CA SER A 458 -3.30 16.69 16.83
C SER A 458 -3.71 15.94 15.58
N ALA A 459 -4.15 14.70 15.72
CA ALA A 459 -4.66 13.91 14.60
C ALA A 459 -5.93 14.53 13.99
N LYS A 460 -6.65 15.37 14.73
CA LYS A 460 -7.80 16.14 14.19
C LYS A 460 -7.38 17.15 13.12
N SER A 461 -6.13 17.64 13.15
CA SER A 461 -5.64 18.53 12.09
C SER A 461 -5.43 17.81 10.74
N LEU A 462 -5.51 16.49 10.73
CA LEU A 462 -5.45 15.65 9.51
C LEU A 462 -6.84 15.40 8.91
N GLN A 463 -7.92 15.81 9.61
CA GLN A 463 -9.30 15.68 9.11
C GLN A 463 -9.51 16.58 7.91
N GLY A 464 -10.28 16.11 6.93
CA GLY A 464 -10.57 16.86 5.71
C GLY A 464 -9.41 17.00 4.73
N SER A 465 -8.22 16.47 5.04
CA SER A 465 -7.07 16.56 4.13
C SER A 465 -7.26 15.78 2.82
N LEU A 466 -8.23 14.86 2.76
CA LEU A 466 -8.45 13.97 1.61
C LEU A 466 -9.70 14.32 0.79
N GLY A 467 -10.39 15.39 1.09
CA GLY A 467 -11.54 15.90 0.39
C GLY A 467 -12.71 16.24 1.32
N GLU A 468 -13.24 17.44 1.20
CA GLU A 468 -14.61 17.79 1.55
C GLU A 468 -15.49 17.62 0.32
#